data_49e3fd3b248630264aa31a91a1344893
#
_entry.id   49e3fd3b248630264aa31a91a1344893
#
_cell.length_a   1.000
_cell.length_b   1.000
_cell.length_c   1.000
_cell.angle_alpha   90.00
_cell.angle_beta   90.00
_cell.angle_gamma   90.00
#
_symmetry.space_group_name_H-M   'P 1'
#
loop_
_entity.id
_entity.type
_entity.pdbx_description
1 polymer ?
#
loop_
_entity_poly.entity_id
_entity_poly.type
_entity_poly.pdbx_seq_one_letter_code
_entity_poly.pdbx_strand_id
1 'polypeptide(L)'
;MDKIGFGTLNSIVLAIYLIAMLAIGVYFTKKAGESTDEFFKAGGNIPSWAVGFSIYATTLSAITFMATPEKAFNGDWTYAAGNFSIIAIIPILIHYYVPFFRKLNVTTAYEYLEERFNPSVRVVGSVLFSLFHIGRVAIVIYLPTVAITSVSTLNPFLVCAVIGLLCVIYSFLGGVEGVIWTDVIQGIILLGGAILVIILGAYHVGGFGNITQDALANGKIVTAEKFSWSLTASTIPIIFIGSVFNSLQQYTASQDVVQRYSTTESVKETNKSLWTNGLLAFISIPIFYGMGTVLYSFYKGSHAVTKLPDFMNAEVVGKAANTTALVPYFILTALPAGIAGLVIAAILAAAQSTIASSLNSISACITVDIKQRFFGLSKDAKQDVLLARVIIIVAGVLGTIAALYFVNTNQKETWDLFLKYIGLLGVPLAGTFALGIFTKRANGAGALLGLLVAGVVCWYIQDYTTYAKQSPFIFSGFSFLSALVFGYICSFFFKSTKNITGLTIHTKDQEYVKDVK
;
A
#
# COMPACT_ATOMS: atom_id res chain seq x y z
N MET A 1 11.08 29.61 -11.71
CA MET A 1 10.05 28.83 -12.43
C MET A 1 8.71 29.48 -12.16
N ASP A 2 7.99 29.90 -13.19
CA ASP A 2 6.64 30.41 -13.01
C ASP A 2 5.72 29.22 -12.73
N LYS A 3 5.14 29.22 -11.53
CA LYS A 3 4.19 28.17 -11.12
C LYS A 3 2.88 28.30 -11.88
N ILE A 4 2.32 27.18 -12.27
CA ILE A 4 1.09 27.11 -13.05
C ILE A 4 -0.11 27.34 -12.13
N GLY A 5 -1.02 28.26 -12.53
CA GLY A 5 -2.28 28.43 -11.82
C GLY A 5 -3.15 27.18 -11.92
N PHE A 6 -3.72 26.72 -10.79
CA PHE A 6 -4.55 25.50 -10.81
C PHE A 6 -5.85 25.68 -11.61
N GLY A 7 -6.36 26.89 -11.69
CA GLY A 7 -7.54 27.26 -12.46
C GLY A 7 -8.88 26.93 -11.75
N THR A 8 -9.91 27.76 -12.03
CA THR A 8 -11.21 27.63 -11.35
C THR A 8 -11.93 26.32 -11.70
N LEU A 9 -11.93 25.92 -12.97
CA LEU A 9 -12.61 24.69 -13.40
C LEU A 9 -12.00 23.43 -12.78
N ASN A 10 -10.66 23.35 -12.70
CA ASN A 10 -9.98 22.25 -12.02
C ASN A 10 -10.32 22.19 -10.53
N SER A 11 -10.41 23.37 -9.87
CA SER A 11 -10.80 23.48 -8.47
C SER A 11 -12.24 23.02 -8.23
N ILE A 12 -13.17 23.35 -9.14
CA ILE A 12 -14.58 22.92 -9.06
C ILE A 12 -14.67 21.39 -9.20
N VAL A 13 -14.02 20.80 -10.20
CA VAL A 13 -14.01 19.35 -10.41
C VAL A 13 -13.44 18.62 -9.19
N LEU A 14 -12.33 19.12 -8.65
CA LEU A 14 -11.72 18.58 -7.44
C LEU A 14 -12.66 18.69 -6.23
N ALA A 15 -13.33 19.82 -6.04
CA ALA A 15 -14.28 20.02 -4.95
C ALA A 15 -15.49 19.07 -5.06
N ILE A 16 -16.04 18.88 -6.26
CA ILE A 16 -17.13 17.91 -6.51
C ILE A 16 -16.69 16.50 -6.11
N TYR A 17 -15.49 16.08 -6.53
CA TYR A 17 -14.93 14.77 -6.14
C TYR A 17 -14.85 14.64 -4.62
N LEU A 18 -14.27 15.62 -3.91
CA LEU A 18 -14.08 15.56 -2.46
C LEU A 18 -15.42 15.53 -1.71
N ILE A 19 -16.42 16.32 -2.17
CA ILE A 19 -17.78 16.33 -1.60
C ILE A 19 -18.47 14.97 -1.83
N ALA A 20 -18.31 14.36 -3.00
CA ALA A 20 -18.87 13.04 -3.29
C ALA A 20 -18.29 11.96 -2.36
N MET A 21 -16.97 11.98 -2.07
CA MET A 21 -16.35 11.05 -1.13
C MET A 21 -16.88 11.22 0.29
N LEU A 22 -17.06 12.46 0.75
CA LEU A 22 -17.66 12.75 2.06
C LEU A 22 -19.11 12.26 2.13
N ALA A 23 -19.91 12.48 1.07
CA ALA A 23 -21.31 12.03 1.02
C ALA A 23 -21.44 10.51 1.15
N ILE A 24 -20.54 9.75 0.53
CA ILE A 24 -20.50 8.29 0.67
C ILE A 24 -20.17 7.89 2.12
N GLY A 25 -19.16 8.53 2.73
CA GLY A 25 -18.84 8.30 4.14
C GLY A 25 -20.04 8.54 5.07
N VAL A 26 -20.77 9.64 4.86
CA VAL A 26 -21.99 9.96 5.60
C VAL A 26 -23.09 8.92 5.39
N TYR A 27 -23.28 8.43 4.17
CA TYR A 27 -24.28 7.42 3.85
C TYR A 27 -24.12 6.13 4.69
N PHE A 28 -22.88 5.66 4.88
CA PHE A 28 -22.60 4.45 5.65
C PHE A 28 -22.51 4.67 7.18
N THR A 29 -22.58 5.91 7.68
CA THR A 29 -22.38 6.23 9.10
C THR A 29 -23.31 5.49 10.05
N LYS A 30 -24.60 5.36 9.68
CA LYS A 30 -25.62 4.79 10.56
C LYS A 30 -25.33 3.31 10.83
N LYS A 31 -25.11 2.53 9.80
CA LYS A 31 -24.85 1.08 9.87
C LYS A 31 -23.53 0.80 10.59
N ALA A 32 -22.47 1.50 10.24
CA ALA A 32 -21.16 1.37 10.89
C ALA A 32 -21.17 1.70 12.40
N GLY A 33 -22.17 2.41 12.89
CA GLY A 33 -22.29 2.77 14.30
C GLY A 33 -22.91 1.70 15.21
N GLU A 34 -23.40 0.59 14.68
CA GLU A 34 -24.18 -0.38 15.45
C GLU A 34 -23.32 -1.32 16.32
N SER A 35 -22.21 -1.80 15.78
CA SER A 35 -21.29 -2.69 16.50
C SER A 35 -19.87 -2.63 15.94
N THR A 36 -18.89 -3.18 16.69
CA THR A 36 -17.51 -3.33 16.20
C THR A 36 -17.41 -4.30 15.03
N ASP A 37 -18.30 -5.28 14.93
CA ASP A 37 -18.35 -6.23 13.82
C ASP A 37 -18.82 -5.54 12.53
N GLU A 38 -19.87 -4.70 12.60
CA GLU A 38 -20.28 -3.87 11.48
C GLU A 38 -19.20 -2.84 11.12
N PHE A 39 -18.56 -2.23 12.12
CA PHE A 39 -17.53 -1.22 11.87
C PHE A 39 -16.28 -1.79 11.20
N PHE A 40 -15.83 -3.00 11.57
CA PHE A 40 -14.57 -3.59 11.11
C PHE A 40 -14.72 -4.71 10.09
N LYS A 41 -15.90 -5.38 9.98
CA LYS A 41 -16.13 -6.48 9.05
C LYS A 41 -17.32 -6.25 8.09
N ALA A 42 -18.07 -5.14 8.25
CA ALA A 42 -19.23 -4.83 7.43
C ALA A 42 -20.26 -5.99 7.37
N GLY A 43 -20.44 -6.70 8.48
CA GLY A 43 -21.34 -7.87 8.56
C GLY A 43 -20.91 -9.07 7.69
N GLY A 44 -19.77 -9.03 7.01
CA GLY A 44 -19.25 -10.14 6.20
C GLY A 44 -19.96 -10.39 4.87
N ASN A 45 -20.73 -9.43 4.33
CA ASN A 45 -21.61 -9.63 3.17
C ASN A 45 -21.27 -8.76 1.94
N ILE A 46 -20.05 -8.22 1.88
CA ILE A 46 -19.65 -7.39 0.74
C ILE A 46 -19.32 -8.27 -0.48
N PRO A 47 -19.80 -7.90 -1.69
CA PRO A 47 -19.53 -8.66 -2.90
C PRO A 47 -18.03 -8.78 -3.18
N SER A 48 -17.58 -9.97 -3.58
CA SER A 48 -16.16 -10.28 -3.80
C SER A 48 -15.47 -9.36 -4.79
N TRP A 49 -16.17 -8.92 -5.84
CA TRP A 49 -15.60 -7.98 -6.80
C TRP A 49 -15.28 -6.61 -6.17
N ALA A 50 -16.17 -6.10 -5.29
CA ALA A 50 -15.96 -4.83 -4.60
C ALA A 50 -14.81 -4.94 -3.59
N VAL A 51 -14.74 -6.05 -2.85
CA VAL A 51 -13.62 -6.36 -1.94
C VAL A 51 -12.30 -6.46 -2.71
N GLY A 52 -12.28 -7.15 -3.85
CA GLY A 52 -11.09 -7.26 -4.70
C GLY A 52 -10.64 -5.91 -5.26
N PHE A 53 -11.58 -5.06 -5.65
CA PHE A 53 -11.31 -3.68 -6.07
C PHE A 53 -10.76 -2.83 -4.93
N SER A 54 -11.32 -2.97 -3.72
CA SER A 54 -10.84 -2.27 -2.53
C SER A 54 -9.43 -2.73 -2.13
N ILE A 55 -9.12 -4.04 -2.17
CA ILE A 55 -7.77 -4.54 -1.94
C ILE A 55 -6.79 -3.90 -2.95
N TYR A 56 -7.16 -3.89 -4.23
CA TYR A 56 -6.37 -3.26 -5.28
C TYR A 56 -6.14 -1.76 -5.01
N ALA A 57 -7.19 -1.00 -4.75
CA ALA A 57 -7.09 0.44 -4.48
C ALA A 57 -6.29 0.76 -3.21
N THR A 58 -6.37 -0.10 -2.18
CA THR A 58 -5.59 0.02 -0.93
C THR A 58 -4.09 -0.20 -1.16
N THR A 59 -3.74 -1.17 -2.02
CA THR A 59 -2.35 -1.52 -2.30
C THR A 59 -1.70 -0.59 -3.31
N LEU A 60 -2.49 0.02 -4.20
CA LEU A 60 -2.05 0.96 -5.22
C LEU A 60 -2.20 2.39 -4.70
N SER A 61 -1.09 3.01 -4.35
CA SER A 61 -1.06 4.35 -3.74
C SER A 61 -0.74 5.45 -4.76
N ALA A 62 -0.88 6.72 -4.32
CA ALA A 62 -0.42 7.87 -5.09
C ALA A 62 1.07 7.79 -5.47
N ILE A 63 1.88 7.10 -4.65
CA ILE A 63 3.29 6.82 -4.96
C ILE A 63 3.37 6.02 -6.26
N THR A 64 2.56 4.97 -6.42
CA THR A 64 2.53 4.15 -7.65
C THR A 64 2.09 4.97 -8.85
N PHE A 65 1.06 5.83 -8.69
CA PHE A 65 0.57 6.69 -9.77
C PHE A 65 1.64 7.63 -10.33
N MET A 66 2.55 8.10 -9.50
CA MET A 66 3.61 9.04 -9.90
C MET A 66 4.95 8.36 -10.16
N ALA A 67 5.40 7.49 -9.24
CA ALA A 67 6.73 6.90 -9.32
C ALA A 67 6.85 5.78 -10.37
N THR A 68 5.78 5.05 -10.67
CA THR A 68 5.85 4.02 -11.73
C THR A 68 6.05 4.62 -13.12
N PRO A 69 5.28 5.65 -13.55
CA PRO A 69 5.56 6.35 -14.80
C PRO A 69 6.93 7.04 -14.80
N GLU A 70 7.36 7.61 -13.69
CA GLU A 70 8.70 8.19 -13.55
C GLU A 70 9.80 7.14 -13.79
N LYS A 71 9.67 5.94 -13.24
CA LYS A 71 10.62 4.83 -13.47
C LYS A 71 10.66 4.41 -14.95
N ALA A 72 9.51 4.29 -15.61
CA ALA A 72 9.43 3.97 -17.03
C ALA A 72 9.97 5.10 -17.91
N PHE A 73 9.73 6.36 -17.54
CA PHE A 73 10.26 7.54 -18.22
C PHE A 73 11.79 7.61 -18.15
N ASN A 74 12.38 7.47 -16.95
CA ASN A 74 13.83 7.56 -16.75
C ASN A 74 14.58 6.30 -17.18
N GLY A 75 13.96 5.14 -17.10
CA GLY A 75 14.51 3.82 -17.43
C GLY A 75 13.67 3.08 -18.47
N ASP A 76 13.25 1.91 -18.07
CA ASP A 76 12.45 0.96 -18.87
C ASP A 76 11.37 0.28 -18.00
N TRP A 77 10.75 -0.80 -18.52
CA TRP A 77 9.73 -1.58 -17.83
C TRP A 77 10.30 -2.68 -16.90
N THR A 78 11.58 -2.68 -16.60
CA THR A 78 12.22 -3.71 -15.73
C THR A 78 11.50 -3.84 -14.39
N TYR A 79 11.08 -2.72 -13.80
CA TYR A 79 10.36 -2.72 -12.52
C TYR A 79 8.95 -3.34 -12.58
N ALA A 80 8.38 -3.52 -13.78
CA ALA A 80 7.10 -4.22 -13.95
C ALA A 80 7.16 -5.67 -13.46
N ALA A 81 8.35 -6.29 -13.46
CA ALA A 81 8.57 -7.62 -12.90
C ALA A 81 8.06 -7.75 -11.46
N GLY A 82 8.17 -6.68 -10.67
CA GLY A 82 7.69 -6.65 -9.29
C GLY A 82 6.17 -6.82 -9.17
N ASN A 83 5.40 -6.27 -10.09
CA ASN A 83 3.94 -6.34 -10.05
C ASN A 83 3.40 -7.76 -10.32
N PHE A 84 4.13 -8.57 -11.08
CA PHE A 84 3.76 -9.98 -11.29
C PHE A 84 3.84 -10.81 -10.00
N SER A 85 4.57 -10.36 -8.98
CA SER A 85 4.63 -11.04 -7.68
C SER A 85 3.26 -11.16 -7.01
N ILE A 86 2.36 -10.18 -7.22
CA ILE A 86 1.00 -10.19 -6.67
C ILE A 86 0.24 -11.41 -7.18
N ILE A 87 0.32 -11.67 -8.49
CA ILE A 87 -0.34 -12.83 -9.11
C ILE A 87 0.30 -14.14 -8.63
N ALA A 88 1.63 -14.17 -8.54
CA ALA A 88 2.37 -15.36 -8.13
C ALA A 88 2.06 -15.81 -6.70
N ILE A 89 1.76 -14.87 -5.78
CA ILE A 89 1.44 -15.23 -4.40
C ILE A 89 -0.03 -15.63 -4.17
N ILE A 90 -0.97 -15.31 -5.07
CA ILE A 90 -2.40 -15.61 -4.88
C ILE A 90 -2.63 -17.11 -4.60
N PRO A 91 -2.05 -18.08 -5.33
CA PRO A 91 -2.19 -19.49 -5.00
C PRO A 91 -1.67 -19.82 -3.59
N ILE A 92 -0.56 -19.20 -3.16
CA ILE A 92 0.01 -19.38 -1.82
C ILE A 92 -0.97 -18.85 -0.76
N LEU A 93 -1.56 -17.67 -0.99
CA LEU A 93 -2.54 -17.09 -0.07
C LEU A 93 -3.78 -17.96 0.07
N ILE A 94 -4.36 -18.41 -1.04
CA ILE A 94 -5.59 -19.21 -1.09
C ILE A 94 -5.41 -20.56 -0.38
N HIS A 95 -4.25 -21.20 -0.53
CA HIS A 95 -4.02 -22.54 0.02
C HIS A 95 -3.48 -22.54 1.45
N TYR A 96 -2.72 -21.52 1.84
CA TYR A 96 -1.94 -21.56 3.08
C TYR A 96 -2.24 -20.44 4.09
N TYR A 97 -2.89 -19.31 3.71
CA TYR A 97 -3.13 -18.20 4.63
C TYR A 97 -4.62 -17.92 4.85
N VAL A 98 -5.37 -17.74 3.78
CA VAL A 98 -6.82 -17.43 3.85
C VAL A 98 -7.59 -18.46 4.66
N PRO A 99 -7.34 -19.80 4.54
CA PRO A 99 -8.06 -20.78 5.33
C PRO A 99 -7.91 -20.58 6.84
N PHE A 100 -6.73 -20.19 7.33
CA PHE A 100 -6.51 -19.95 8.77
C PHE A 100 -7.22 -18.69 9.24
N PHE A 101 -7.11 -17.57 8.52
CA PHE A 101 -7.80 -16.34 8.88
C PHE A 101 -9.32 -16.50 8.89
N ARG A 102 -9.86 -17.20 7.91
CA ARG A 102 -11.30 -17.45 7.81
C ARG A 102 -11.81 -18.46 8.83
N LYS A 103 -11.03 -19.51 9.13
CA LYS A 103 -11.38 -20.52 10.14
C LYS A 103 -11.48 -19.91 11.55
N LEU A 104 -10.57 -19.01 11.87
CA LEU A 104 -10.56 -18.31 13.16
C LEU A 104 -11.57 -17.16 13.23
N ASN A 105 -12.19 -16.77 12.10
CA ASN A 105 -13.08 -15.61 11.99
C ASN A 105 -12.49 -14.34 12.63
N VAL A 106 -11.21 -14.12 12.42
CA VAL A 106 -10.46 -13.02 13.03
C VAL A 106 -10.95 -11.66 12.54
N THR A 107 -10.93 -10.66 13.40
CA THR A 107 -11.10 -9.24 13.06
C THR A 107 -9.75 -8.64 12.69
N THR A 108 -8.68 -9.04 13.39
CA THR A 108 -7.32 -8.63 13.08
C THR A 108 -6.45 -9.84 12.72
N ALA A 109 -5.50 -9.64 11.80
CA ALA A 109 -4.53 -10.69 11.45
C ALA A 109 -3.77 -11.20 12.68
N TYR A 110 -3.57 -10.32 13.65
CA TYR A 110 -2.73 -10.60 14.84
C TYR A 110 -3.41 -11.51 15.86
N GLU A 111 -4.73 -11.68 15.79
CA GLU A 111 -5.44 -12.71 16.57
C GLU A 111 -4.91 -14.11 16.26
N TYR A 112 -4.59 -14.39 14.98
CA TYR A 112 -3.92 -15.64 14.61
C TYR A 112 -2.58 -15.82 15.35
N LEU A 113 -1.79 -14.74 15.51
CA LEU A 113 -0.52 -14.82 16.22
C LEU A 113 -0.69 -15.14 17.71
N GLU A 114 -1.77 -14.66 18.34
CA GLU A 114 -2.08 -15.06 19.72
C GLU A 114 -2.46 -16.52 19.81
N GLU A 115 -3.37 -16.97 18.95
CA GLU A 115 -3.81 -18.38 18.97
C GLU A 115 -2.64 -19.33 18.68
N ARG A 116 -1.75 -18.94 17.78
CA ARG A 116 -0.59 -19.76 17.41
C ARG A 116 0.58 -19.67 18.39
N PHE A 117 0.80 -18.53 19.00
CA PHE A 117 1.94 -18.26 19.88
C PHE A 117 1.49 -17.83 21.29
N ASN A 118 1.27 -16.53 21.48
CA ASN A 118 0.82 -15.95 22.74
C ASN A 118 0.36 -14.48 22.58
N PRO A 119 -0.27 -13.87 23.61
CA PRO A 119 -0.71 -12.47 23.57
C PRO A 119 0.40 -11.47 23.28
N SER A 120 1.63 -11.71 23.73
CA SER A 120 2.75 -10.78 23.52
C SER A 120 3.10 -10.65 22.04
N VAL A 121 3.08 -11.78 21.26
CA VAL A 121 3.33 -11.75 19.82
C VAL A 121 2.23 -10.99 19.08
N ARG A 122 0.95 -11.15 19.50
CA ARG A 122 -0.19 -10.38 18.98
C ARG A 122 0.01 -8.88 19.17
N VAL A 123 0.31 -8.46 20.39
CA VAL A 123 0.49 -7.03 20.72
C VAL A 123 1.67 -6.43 19.97
N VAL A 124 2.82 -7.11 19.96
CA VAL A 124 3.99 -6.63 19.21
C VAL A 124 3.68 -6.50 17.72
N GLY A 125 3.02 -7.49 17.12
CA GLY A 125 2.59 -7.42 15.71
C GLY A 125 1.67 -6.24 15.44
N SER A 126 0.65 -6.04 16.28
CA SER A 126 -0.31 -4.94 16.18
C SER A 126 0.34 -3.56 16.33
N VAL A 127 1.29 -3.42 17.27
CA VAL A 127 2.04 -2.17 17.49
C VAL A 127 2.97 -1.87 16.32
N LEU A 128 3.75 -2.86 15.85
CA LEU A 128 4.65 -2.68 14.70
C LEU A 128 3.88 -2.27 13.43
N PHE A 129 2.73 -2.91 13.18
CA PHE A 129 1.84 -2.53 12.10
C PHE A 129 1.34 -1.08 12.26
N SER A 130 0.85 -0.71 13.43
CA SER A 130 0.30 0.62 13.68
C SER A 130 1.36 1.71 13.48
N LEU A 131 2.57 1.50 13.98
CA LEU A 131 3.70 2.43 13.80
C LEU A 131 4.08 2.56 12.33
N PHE A 132 4.18 1.43 11.60
CA PHE A 132 4.46 1.42 10.18
C PHE A 132 3.39 2.20 9.40
N HIS A 133 2.10 1.97 9.69
CA HIS A 133 1.01 2.60 8.98
C HIS A 133 0.82 4.09 9.30
N ILE A 134 1.16 4.57 10.50
CA ILE A 134 1.23 6.02 10.79
C ILE A 134 2.30 6.67 9.90
N GLY A 135 3.48 6.08 9.79
CA GLY A 135 4.53 6.55 8.87
C GLY A 135 4.08 6.50 7.40
N ARG A 136 3.39 5.43 6.99
CA ARG A 136 2.83 5.29 5.63
C ARG A 136 1.81 6.39 5.33
N VAL A 137 0.92 6.71 6.24
CA VAL A 137 -0.05 7.82 6.11
C VAL A 137 0.68 9.13 5.86
N ALA A 138 1.74 9.44 6.63
CA ALA A 138 2.52 10.65 6.46
C ALA A 138 3.15 10.76 5.05
N ILE A 139 3.76 9.68 4.57
CA ILE A 139 4.41 9.63 3.26
C ILE A 139 3.39 9.74 2.12
N VAL A 140 2.24 9.06 2.25
CA VAL A 140 1.17 9.05 1.23
C VAL A 140 0.47 10.41 1.14
N ILE A 141 0.41 11.20 2.21
CA ILE A 141 -0.04 12.60 2.16
C ILE A 141 1.04 13.49 1.54
N TYR A 142 2.29 13.34 1.96
CA TYR A 142 3.40 14.20 1.59
C TYR A 142 3.75 14.14 0.10
N LEU A 143 3.91 12.95 -0.47
CA LEU A 143 4.41 12.80 -1.85
C LEU A 143 3.51 13.46 -2.91
N PRO A 144 2.17 13.23 -2.96
CA PRO A 144 1.33 13.94 -3.92
C PRO A 144 1.25 15.45 -3.63
N THR A 145 1.29 15.84 -2.34
CA THR A 145 1.34 17.24 -1.96
C THR A 145 2.54 17.93 -2.60
N VAL A 146 3.75 17.42 -2.40
CA VAL A 146 4.98 18.03 -2.95
C VAL A 146 4.98 17.98 -4.47
N ALA A 147 4.58 16.87 -5.08
CA ALA A 147 4.56 16.74 -6.53
C ALA A 147 3.62 17.77 -7.19
N ILE A 148 2.41 17.95 -6.67
CA ILE A 148 1.42 18.92 -7.19
C ILE A 148 1.87 20.36 -6.92
N THR A 149 2.34 20.65 -5.71
CA THR A 149 2.67 22.03 -5.32
C THR A 149 4.04 22.51 -5.83
N SER A 150 4.90 21.59 -6.28
CA SER A 150 6.14 21.96 -6.94
C SER A 150 5.92 22.63 -8.30
N VAL A 151 4.83 22.32 -8.97
CA VAL A 151 4.49 22.82 -10.31
C VAL A 151 3.28 23.78 -10.32
N SER A 152 2.52 23.86 -9.23
CA SER A 152 1.33 24.71 -9.13
C SER A 152 1.47 25.83 -8.10
N THR A 153 0.56 26.81 -8.16
CA THR A 153 0.48 27.91 -7.19
C THR A 153 -0.14 27.52 -5.84
N LEU A 154 -0.54 26.26 -5.67
CA LEU A 154 -1.17 25.78 -4.44
C LEU A 154 -0.17 25.79 -3.26
N ASN A 155 -0.68 26.14 -2.08
CA ASN A 155 0.13 26.13 -0.86
C ASN A 155 0.30 24.67 -0.35
N PRO A 156 1.54 24.15 -0.18
CA PRO A 156 1.76 22.77 0.22
C PRO A 156 1.22 22.43 1.61
N PHE A 157 1.27 23.36 2.56
CA PHE A 157 0.71 23.15 3.90
C PHE A 157 -0.82 23.02 3.85
N LEU A 158 -1.48 23.85 3.04
CA LEU A 158 -2.94 23.79 2.87
C LEU A 158 -3.35 22.47 2.20
N VAL A 159 -2.69 22.08 1.10
CA VAL A 159 -2.98 20.82 0.39
C VAL A 159 -2.78 19.62 1.31
N CYS A 160 -1.67 19.57 2.04
CA CYS A 160 -1.37 18.52 3.01
C CYS A 160 -2.45 18.42 4.11
N ALA A 161 -2.83 19.55 4.72
CA ALA A 161 -3.83 19.59 5.77
C ALA A 161 -5.23 19.19 5.25
N VAL A 162 -5.61 19.63 4.06
CA VAL A 162 -6.91 19.30 3.44
C VAL A 162 -6.99 17.80 3.15
N ILE A 163 -5.96 17.21 2.55
CA ILE A 163 -5.93 15.76 2.27
C ILE A 163 -6.08 14.99 3.58
N GLY A 164 -5.25 15.30 4.59
CA GLY A 164 -5.27 14.61 5.88
C GLY A 164 -6.63 14.72 6.58
N LEU A 165 -7.19 15.94 6.67
CA LEU A 165 -8.47 16.19 7.33
C LEU A 165 -9.63 15.45 6.64
N LEU A 166 -9.71 15.49 5.32
CA LEU A 166 -10.77 14.82 4.57
C LEU A 166 -10.72 13.32 4.74
N CYS A 167 -9.51 12.72 4.72
CA CYS A 167 -9.34 11.29 4.95
C CYS A 167 -9.81 10.87 6.35
N VAL A 168 -9.49 11.67 7.37
CA VAL A 168 -9.95 11.43 8.75
C VAL A 168 -11.48 11.48 8.81
N ILE A 169 -12.11 12.49 8.22
CA ILE A 169 -13.56 12.70 8.31
C ILE A 169 -14.32 11.50 7.73
N TYR A 170 -14.05 11.09 6.49
CA TYR A 170 -14.84 10.01 5.90
C TYR A 170 -14.49 8.61 6.46
N SER A 171 -13.25 8.38 6.91
CA SER A 171 -12.87 7.15 7.61
C SER A 171 -13.55 7.02 8.97
N PHE A 172 -13.67 8.14 9.70
CA PHE A 172 -14.42 8.24 10.96
C PHE A 172 -15.90 7.88 10.80
N LEU A 173 -16.50 8.29 9.69
CA LEU A 173 -17.93 8.13 9.44
C LEU A 173 -18.29 6.71 9.01
N GLY A 174 -17.65 6.20 7.96
CA GLY A 174 -18.15 5.07 7.18
C GLY A 174 -17.71 3.67 7.65
N GLY A 175 -16.77 3.53 8.59
CA GLY A 175 -16.18 2.23 8.92
C GLY A 175 -15.60 1.51 7.69
N VAL A 176 -15.39 0.17 7.78
CA VAL A 176 -14.78 -0.59 6.68
C VAL A 176 -15.69 -0.67 5.44
N GLU A 177 -17.01 -0.69 5.60
CA GLU A 177 -17.94 -0.73 4.47
C GLU A 177 -17.86 0.55 3.64
N GLY A 178 -17.88 1.70 4.31
CA GLY A 178 -17.69 3.00 3.65
C GLY A 178 -16.34 3.12 2.96
N VAL A 179 -15.27 2.62 3.59
CA VAL A 179 -13.94 2.57 2.99
C VAL A 179 -13.92 1.71 1.73
N ILE A 180 -14.51 0.49 1.74
CA ILE A 180 -14.53 -0.39 0.58
C ILE A 180 -15.26 0.25 -0.61
N TRP A 181 -16.42 0.87 -0.40
CA TRP A 181 -17.16 1.50 -1.47
C TRP A 181 -16.50 2.78 -1.99
N THR A 182 -15.88 3.57 -1.11
CA THR A 182 -15.06 4.71 -1.56
C THR A 182 -13.83 4.24 -2.34
N ASP A 183 -13.18 3.14 -1.93
CA ASP A 183 -12.05 2.55 -2.65
C ASP A 183 -12.42 2.11 -4.07
N VAL A 184 -13.62 1.53 -4.27
CA VAL A 184 -14.10 1.16 -5.61
C VAL A 184 -14.18 2.37 -6.52
N ILE A 185 -14.80 3.46 -6.05
CA ILE A 185 -14.94 4.69 -6.83
C ILE A 185 -13.57 5.34 -7.07
N GLN A 186 -12.74 5.40 -6.04
CA GLN A 186 -11.38 5.93 -6.10
C GLN A 186 -10.51 5.14 -7.07
N GLY A 187 -10.61 3.80 -7.07
CA GLY A 187 -9.89 2.94 -8.01
C GLY A 187 -10.34 3.14 -9.47
N ILE A 188 -11.63 3.35 -9.72
CA ILE A 188 -12.16 3.67 -11.06
C ILE A 188 -11.62 5.03 -11.54
N ILE A 189 -11.67 6.05 -10.68
CA ILE A 189 -11.17 7.40 -10.99
C ILE A 189 -9.66 7.36 -11.24
N LEU A 190 -8.92 6.59 -10.43
CA LEU A 190 -7.48 6.39 -10.55
C LEU A 190 -7.10 5.77 -11.89
N LEU A 191 -7.71 4.63 -12.25
CA LEU A 191 -7.45 3.96 -13.52
C LEU A 191 -7.90 4.81 -14.71
N GLY A 192 -9.08 5.42 -14.60
CA GLY A 192 -9.62 6.33 -15.62
C GLY A 192 -8.70 7.54 -15.85
N GLY A 193 -8.18 8.14 -14.78
CA GLY A 193 -7.22 9.24 -14.86
C GLY A 193 -5.91 8.84 -15.54
N ALA A 194 -5.36 7.68 -15.21
CA ALA A 194 -4.15 7.16 -15.86
C ALA A 194 -4.36 6.87 -17.36
N ILE A 195 -5.51 6.30 -17.72
CA ILE A 195 -5.89 6.06 -19.12
C ILE A 195 -6.06 7.38 -19.87
N LEU A 196 -6.66 8.40 -19.26
CA LEU A 196 -6.79 9.74 -19.86
C LEU A 196 -5.42 10.37 -20.16
N VAL A 197 -4.44 10.22 -19.27
CA VAL A 197 -3.06 10.69 -19.51
C VAL A 197 -2.47 9.98 -20.73
N ILE A 198 -2.67 8.66 -20.86
CA ILE A 198 -2.18 7.89 -22.01
C ILE A 198 -2.84 8.36 -23.31
N ILE A 199 -4.18 8.45 -23.33
CA ILE A 199 -4.93 8.80 -24.53
C ILE A 199 -4.56 10.21 -25.02
N LEU A 200 -4.58 11.20 -24.12
CA LEU A 200 -4.29 12.58 -24.47
C LEU A 200 -2.80 12.78 -24.77
N GLY A 201 -1.90 12.11 -24.06
CA GLY A 201 -0.48 12.12 -24.41
C GLY A 201 -0.21 11.50 -25.78
N ALA A 202 -0.86 10.37 -26.10
CA ALA A 202 -0.76 9.73 -27.41
C ALA A 202 -1.33 10.65 -28.53
N TYR A 203 -2.44 11.32 -28.26
CA TYR A 203 -2.99 12.29 -29.20
C TYR A 203 -1.99 13.41 -29.55
N HIS A 204 -1.34 13.99 -28.53
CA HIS A 204 -0.34 15.05 -28.72
C HIS A 204 0.90 14.59 -29.48
N VAL A 205 1.35 13.34 -29.28
CA VAL A 205 2.54 12.76 -29.94
C VAL A 205 2.22 12.32 -31.39
N GLY A 206 0.96 12.30 -31.79
CA GLY A 206 0.54 11.84 -33.14
C GLY A 206 0.22 10.36 -33.21
N GLY A 207 -0.08 9.70 -32.09
CA GLY A 207 -0.60 8.34 -32.01
C GLY A 207 0.35 7.31 -31.40
N PHE A 208 -0.18 6.12 -31.14
CA PHE A 208 0.57 5.01 -30.52
C PHE A 208 1.73 4.49 -31.39
N GLY A 209 1.67 4.65 -32.71
CA GLY A 209 2.76 4.25 -33.61
C GLY A 209 4.04 5.02 -33.31
N ASN A 210 3.96 6.33 -33.13
CA ASN A 210 5.10 7.18 -32.78
C ASN A 210 5.68 6.84 -31.43
N ILE A 211 4.79 6.58 -30.43
CA ILE A 211 5.21 6.15 -29.09
C ILE A 211 5.97 4.82 -29.14
N THR A 212 5.47 3.85 -29.91
CA THR A 212 6.13 2.55 -30.07
C THR A 212 7.47 2.69 -30.76
N GLN A 213 7.58 3.53 -31.80
CA GLN A 213 8.83 3.80 -32.49
C GLN A 213 9.86 4.44 -31.53
N ASP A 214 9.45 5.46 -30.77
CA ASP A 214 10.32 6.10 -29.78
C ASP A 214 10.76 5.13 -28.68
N ALA A 215 9.85 4.28 -28.19
CA ALA A 215 10.12 3.31 -27.16
C ALA A 215 11.16 2.26 -27.60
N LEU A 216 11.03 1.76 -28.82
CA LEU A 216 11.96 0.79 -29.40
C LEU A 216 13.33 1.41 -29.66
N ALA A 217 13.36 2.60 -30.28
CA ALA A 217 14.60 3.30 -30.61
C ALA A 217 15.42 3.69 -29.39
N ASN A 218 14.78 3.93 -28.23
CA ASN A 218 15.45 4.43 -27.02
C ASN A 218 15.49 3.43 -25.86
N GLY A 219 15.28 2.13 -26.15
CA GLY A 219 15.39 1.07 -25.14
C GLY A 219 14.41 1.21 -23.96
N LYS A 220 13.19 1.73 -24.21
CA LYS A 220 12.14 1.87 -23.17
C LYS A 220 11.39 0.57 -22.91
N ILE A 221 11.68 -0.47 -23.68
CA ILE A 221 11.22 -1.84 -23.46
C ILE A 221 12.35 -2.62 -22.78
N VAL A 222 11.99 -3.66 -22.03
CA VAL A 222 12.94 -4.51 -21.32
C VAL A 222 13.95 -5.14 -22.27
N THR A 223 15.23 -5.02 -21.97
CA THR A 223 16.33 -5.63 -22.73
C THR A 223 16.74 -6.98 -22.15
N ALA A 224 17.38 -7.85 -22.95
CA ALA A 224 17.82 -9.18 -22.52
C ALA A 224 18.80 -9.15 -21.33
N GLU A 225 19.61 -8.12 -21.21
CA GLU A 225 20.58 -7.94 -20.10
C GLU A 225 19.89 -7.86 -18.73
N LYS A 226 18.65 -7.39 -18.68
CA LYS A 226 17.85 -7.27 -17.45
C LYS A 226 17.40 -8.63 -16.87
N PHE A 227 17.52 -9.71 -17.64
CA PHE A 227 17.25 -11.08 -17.15
C PHE A 227 18.44 -11.74 -16.46
N SER A 228 19.57 -11.06 -16.35
CA SER A 228 20.75 -11.58 -15.63
C SER A 228 20.51 -11.70 -14.12
N TRP A 229 21.18 -12.68 -13.49
CA TRP A 229 21.22 -12.79 -12.03
C TRP A 229 22.31 -11.88 -11.46
N SER A 230 21.94 -10.89 -10.68
CA SER A 230 22.89 -10.00 -10.00
C SER A 230 22.33 -9.52 -8.66
N LEU A 231 22.95 -9.94 -7.57
CA LEU A 231 22.55 -9.50 -6.23
C LEU A 231 22.81 -8.01 -5.96
N THR A 232 23.63 -7.38 -6.79
CA THR A 232 24.03 -5.96 -6.65
C THR A 232 23.35 -5.04 -7.65
N ALA A 233 22.43 -5.55 -8.48
CA ALA A 233 21.68 -4.75 -9.45
C ALA A 233 20.19 -5.09 -9.43
N SER A 234 19.35 -4.11 -9.76
CA SER A 234 17.91 -4.29 -9.90
C SER A 234 17.57 -4.97 -11.23
N THR A 235 17.80 -6.29 -11.30
CA THR A 235 17.46 -7.14 -12.44
C THR A 235 16.07 -7.77 -12.25
N ILE A 236 15.46 -8.24 -13.34
CA ILE A 236 14.11 -8.84 -13.32
C ILE A 236 13.98 -9.96 -12.28
N PRO A 237 14.88 -10.97 -12.21
CA PRO A 237 14.76 -12.01 -11.20
C PRO A 237 14.81 -11.48 -9.77
N ILE A 238 15.69 -10.53 -9.50
CA ILE A 238 15.87 -9.95 -8.16
C ILE A 238 14.68 -9.08 -7.76
N ILE A 239 14.18 -8.25 -8.67
CA ILE A 239 12.97 -7.45 -8.46
C ILE A 239 11.78 -8.35 -8.19
N PHE A 240 11.58 -9.40 -9.02
CA PHE A 240 10.47 -10.33 -8.84
C PHE A 240 10.52 -11.04 -7.50
N ILE A 241 11.67 -11.66 -7.15
CA ILE A 241 11.82 -12.41 -5.90
C ILE A 241 11.64 -11.48 -4.69
N GLY A 242 12.29 -10.32 -4.67
CA GLY A 242 12.14 -9.37 -3.56
C GLY A 242 10.72 -8.85 -3.42
N SER A 243 10.05 -8.62 -4.56
CA SER A 243 8.64 -8.22 -4.57
C SER A 243 7.69 -9.32 -4.08
N VAL A 244 8.02 -10.61 -4.26
CA VAL A 244 7.26 -11.71 -3.64
C VAL A 244 7.23 -11.57 -2.13
N PHE A 245 8.36 -11.27 -1.47
CA PHE A 245 8.39 -11.07 -0.03
C PHE A 245 7.63 -9.81 0.42
N ASN A 246 7.71 -8.72 -0.35
CA ASN A 246 6.91 -7.52 -0.10
C ASN A 246 5.40 -7.81 -0.26
N SER A 247 5.03 -8.54 -1.30
CA SER A 247 3.64 -8.95 -1.52
C SER A 247 3.15 -9.90 -0.42
N LEU A 248 3.97 -10.84 0.04
CA LEU A 248 3.63 -11.67 1.20
C LEU A 248 3.38 -10.80 2.43
N GLN A 249 4.21 -9.78 2.70
CA GLN A 249 3.97 -8.85 3.80
C GLN A 249 2.62 -8.14 3.64
N GLN A 250 2.33 -7.58 2.48
CA GLN A 250 1.11 -6.83 2.21
C GLN A 250 -0.15 -7.69 2.37
N TYR A 251 -0.12 -8.96 1.94
CA TYR A 251 -1.30 -9.82 1.89
C TYR A 251 -1.43 -10.79 3.07
N THR A 252 -0.43 -10.91 3.94
CA THR A 252 -0.49 -11.83 5.09
C THR A 252 -0.33 -11.16 6.44
N ALA A 253 0.41 -10.06 6.51
CA ALA A 253 0.78 -9.39 7.75
C ALA A 253 0.26 -7.94 7.83
N SER A 254 -0.28 -7.39 6.76
CA SER A 254 -0.83 -6.04 6.73
C SER A 254 -2.33 -6.08 6.97
N GLN A 255 -2.76 -5.51 8.10
CA GLN A 255 -4.16 -5.55 8.56
C GLN A 255 -5.11 -4.87 7.56
N ASP A 256 -4.65 -3.84 6.84
CA ASP A 256 -5.44 -3.14 5.83
C ASP A 256 -5.91 -4.04 4.68
N VAL A 257 -5.18 -5.11 4.37
CA VAL A 257 -5.59 -6.12 3.39
C VAL A 257 -6.27 -7.30 4.07
N VAL A 258 -5.70 -7.84 5.16
CA VAL A 258 -6.25 -9.04 5.82
C VAL A 258 -7.65 -8.80 6.38
N GLN A 259 -7.95 -7.59 6.87
CA GLN A 259 -9.28 -7.20 7.33
C GLN A 259 -10.36 -7.43 6.25
N ARG A 260 -10.02 -7.20 4.99
CA ARG A 260 -10.95 -7.39 3.86
C ARG A 260 -11.32 -8.84 3.60
N TYR A 261 -10.50 -9.81 4.03
CA TYR A 261 -10.85 -11.21 3.92
C TYR A 261 -12.09 -11.57 4.75
N SER A 262 -12.30 -10.88 5.88
CA SER A 262 -13.45 -11.08 6.77
C SER A 262 -14.71 -10.32 6.35
N THR A 263 -14.63 -9.45 5.32
CA THR A 263 -15.80 -8.71 4.82
C THR A 263 -16.59 -9.45 3.75
N THR A 264 -16.12 -10.62 3.28
CA THR A 264 -16.82 -11.48 2.33
C THR A 264 -17.58 -12.59 3.03
N GLU A 265 -18.62 -13.13 2.39
CA GLU A 265 -19.50 -14.17 2.95
C GLU A 265 -18.76 -15.50 3.22
N SER A 266 -17.84 -15.90 2.36
CA SER A 266 -17.19 -17.21 2.42
C SER A 266 -15.75 -17.21 1.95
N VAL A 267 -15.00 -18.29 2.27
CA VAL A 267 -13.65 -18.53 1.75
C VAL A 267 -13.60 -18.46 0.23
N LYS A 268 -14.64 -19.00 -0.45
CA LYS A 268 -14.75 -18.97 -1.91
C LYS A 268 -14.84 -17.54 -2.44
N GLU A 269 -15.62 -16.69 -1.78
CA GLU A 269 -15.75 -15.27 -2.17
C GLU A 269 -14.47 -14.48 -1.82
N THR A 270 -13.80 -14.79 -0.70
CA THR A 270 -12.45 -14.23 -0.42
C THR A 270 -11.45 -14.60 -1.53
N ASN A 271 -11.45 -15.86 -1.97
CA ASN A 271 -10.55 -16.30 -3.06
C ASN A 271 -10.86 -15.59 -4.37
N LYS A 272 -12.13 -15.36 -4.72
CA LYS A 272 -12.52 -14.56 -5.89
C LYS A 272 -12.05 -13.12 -5.76
N SER A 273 -12.15 -12.51 -4.57
CA SER A 273 -11.68 -11.13 -4.38
C SER A 273 -10.16 -11.00 -4.58
N LEU A 274 -9.37 -11.98 -4.16
CA LEU A 274 -7.94 -12.03 -4.43
C LEU A 274 -7.63 -12.13 -5.93
N TRP A 275 -8.35 -12.96 -6.69
CA TRP A 275 -8.18 -13.03 -8.13
C TRP A 275 -8.64 -11.76 -8.85
N THR A 276 -9.73 -11.11 -8.39
CA THR A 276 -10.15 -9.80 -8.90
C THR A 276 -9.04 -8.75 -8.69
N ASN A 277 -8.45 -8.70 -7.49
CA ASN A 277 -7.30 -7.84 -7.21
C ASN A 277 -6.10 -8.16 -8.12
N GLY A 278 -5.76 -9.45 -8.30
CA GLY A 278 -4.66 -9.89 -9.18
C GLY A 278 -4.88 -9.48 -10.64
N LEU A 279 -6.12 -9.61 -11.14
CA LEU A 279 -6.48 -9.17 -12.48
C LEU A 279 -6.33 -7.65 -12.66
N LEU A 280 -6.81 -6.87 -11.70
CA LEU A 280 -6.68 -5.40 -11.72
C LEU A 280 -5.20 -4.98 -11.65
N ALA A 281 -4.40 -5.64 -10.80
CA ALA A 281 -2.97 -5.40 -10.71
C ALA A 281 -2.27 -5.71 -12.04
N PHE A 282 -2.64 -6.80 -12.73
CA PHE A 282 -2.11 -7.16 -14.04
C PHE A 282 -2.46 -6.11 -15.12
N ILE A 283 -3.73 -5.72 -15.19
CA ILE A 283 -4.21 -4.71 -16.16
C ILE A 283 -3.53 -3.35 -15.91
N SER A 284 -3.22 -3.02 -14.65
CA SER A 284 -2.57 -1.75 -14.29
C SER A 284 -1.10 -1.66 -14.73
N ILE A 285 -0.42 -2.78 -14.97
CA ILE A 285 0.98 -2.77 -15.42
C ILE A 285 1.15 -1.96 -16.72
N PRO A 286 0.51 -2.33 -17.85
CA PRO A 286 0.66 -1.57 -19.09
C PRO A 286 0.11 -0.14 -18.98
N ILE A 287 -0.84 0.13 -18.07
CA ILE A 287 -1.37 1.48 -17.87
C ILE A 287 -0.29 2.38 -17.25
N PHE A 288 0.27 2.04 -16.08
CA PHE A 288 1.21 2.93 -15.41
C PHE A 288 2.59 3.00 -16.08
N TYR A 289 3.12 1.88 -16.57
CA TYR A 289 4.40 1.88 -17.31
C TYR A 289 4.22 2.52 -18.68
N GLY A 290 3.09 2.24 -19.37
CA GLY A 290 2.73 2.88 -20.63
C GLY A 290 2.58 4.39 -20.50
N MET A 291 2.01 4.88 -19.39
CA MET A 291 1.95 6.31 -19.11
C MET A 291 3.35 6.95 -19.09
N GLY A 292 4.35 6.31 -18.47
CA GLY A 292 5.74 6.78 -18.48
C GLY A 292 6.36 6.77 -19.87
N THR A 293 6.07 5.76 -20.68
CA THR A 293 6.53 5.67 -22.09
C THR A 293 5.91 6.76 -22.95
N VAL A 294 4.62 7.05 -22.78
CA VAL A 294 3.94 8.17 -23.46
C VAL A 294 4.58 9.50 -23.09
N LEU A 295 4.83 9.73 -21.79
CA LEU A 295 5.50 10.94 -21.33
C LEU A 295 6.94 11.06 -21.86
N TYR A 296 7.64 9.93 -22.02
CA TYR A 296 8.95 9.93 -22.66
C TYR A 296 8.88 10.42 -24.11
N SER A 297 7.97 9.88 -24.92
CA SER A 297 7.77 10.34 -26.30
C SER A 297 7.36 11.81 -26.34
N PHE A 298 6.52 12.27 -25.40
CA PHE A 298 6.06 13.65 -25.35
C PHE A 298 7.17 14.66 -25.07
N TYR A 299 8.18 14.32 -24.25
CA TYR A 299 9.23 15.27 -23.82
C TYR A 299 10.63 14.99 -24.39
N LYS A 300 10.97 13.74 -24.73
CA LYS A 300 12.34 13.32 -25.07
C LYS A 300 12.44 12.48 -26.35
N GLY A 301 11.34 11.89 -26.84
CA GLY A 301 11.34 11.07 -28.05
C GLY A 301 11.66 11.86 -29.32
N SER A 302 11.83 11.18 -30.45
CA SER A 302 11.98 11.81 -31.78
C SER A 302 10.72 12.59 -32.20
N HIS A 303 9.57 12.25 -31.60
CA HIS A 303 8.28 12.92 -31.80
C HIS A 303 7.91 13.87 -30.65
N ALA A 304 8.93 14.40 -29.93
CA ALA A 304 8.69 15.25 -28.77
C ALA A 304 7.90 16.52 -29.13
N VAL A 305 6.84 16.77 -28.39
CA VAL A 305 5.93 17.92 -28.56
C VAL A 305 6.50 19.17 -27.93
N THR A 306 7.20 19.00 -26.79
CA THR A 306 7.86 20.10 -26.07
C THR A 306 9.07 19.59 -25.31
N LYS A 307 9.95 20.49 -24.92
CA LYS A 307 11.14 20.13 -24.13
C LYS A 307 10.79 19.89 -22.67
N LEU A 308 11.49 18.91 -22.08
CA LEU A 308 11.43 18.73 -20.64
C LEU A 308 11.98 19.96 -19.91
N PRO A 309 11.28 20.51 -18.91
CA PRO A 309 11.78 21.66 -18.13
C PRO A 309 13.13 21.35 -17.48
N ASP A 310 13.99 22.37 -17.41
CA ASP A 310 15.36 22.23 -16.89
C ASP A 310 15.42 21.63 -15.49
N PHE A 311 14.49 22.02 -14.60
CA PHE A 311 14.45 21.51 -13.21
C PHE A 311 14.09 20.02 -13.11
N MET A 312 13.57 19.40 -14.17
CA MET A 312 13.30 17.96 -14.29
C MET A 312 14.36 17.25 -15.14
N ASN A 313 15.21 17.99 -15.85
CA ASN A 313 16.20 17.41 -16.73
C ASN A 313 17.50 17.10 -15.97
N ALA A 314 17.78 15.83 -15.71
CA ALA A 314 18.98 15.39 -15.01
C ALA A 314 20.28 15.73 -15.78
N GLU A 315 20.21 15.93 -17.10
CA GLU A 315 21.35 16.36 -17.92
C GLU A 315 21.72 17.81 -17.63
N VAL A 316 20.74 18.64 -17.21
CA VAL A 316 20.94 20.06 -16.89
C VAL A 316 21.25 20.28 -15.41
N VAL A 317 20.47 19.69 -14.50
CA VAL A 317 20.57 19.95 -13.05
C VAL A 317 21.09 18.75 -12.25
N GLY A 318 21.49 17.67 -12.90
CA GLY A 318 22.07 16.49 -12.26
C GLY A 318 21.13 15.86 -11.22
N LYS A 319 21.68 15.52 -10.04
CA LYS A 319 20.92 14.91 -8.93
C LYS A 319 19.83 15.81 -8.32
N ALA A 320 19.78 17.10 -8.67
CA ALA A 320 18.75 18.02 -8.22
C ALA A 320 17.47 17.98 -9.07
N ALA A 321 17.44 17.17 -10.14
CA ALA A 321 16.27 17.01 -11.00
C ALA A 321 15.05 16.49 -10.22
N ASN A 322 13.92 17.19 -10.34
CA ASN A 322 12.65 16.81 -9.70
C ASN A 322 11.76 16.05 -10.68
N THR A 323 12.12 14.81 -11.02
CA THR A 323 11.35 13.98 -11.95
C THR A 323 10.04 13.46 -11.34
N THR A 324 9.87 13.51 -10.02
CA THR A 324 8.60 13.16 -9.35
C THR A 324 7.45 14.11 -9.75
N ALA A 325 7.77 15.34 -10.18
CA ALA A 325 6.81 16.32 -10.68
C ALA A 325 6.36 16.06 -12.14
N LEU A 326 6.93 15.06 -12.84
CA LEU A 326 6.69 14.79 -14.26
C LEU A 326 5.19 14.64 -14.58
N VAL A 327 4.50 13.78 -13.86
CA VAL A 327 3.07 13.51 -14.08
C VAL A 327 2.21 14.72 -13.76
N PRO A 328 2.30 15.38 -12.57
CA PRO A 328 1.55 16.60 -12.29
C PRO A 328 1.86 17.74 -13.28
N TYR A 329 3.08 17.90 -13.71
CA TYR A 329 3.46 18.92 -14.69
C TYR A 329 2.76 18.69 -16.04
N PHE A 330 2.82 17.47 -16.56
CA PHE A 330 2.10 17.12 -17.79
C PHE A 330 0.59 17.39 -17.67
N ILE A 331 -0.02 16.98 -16.54
CA ILE A 331 -1.44 17.19 -16.30
C ILE A 331 -1.81 18.68 -16.38
N LEU A 332 -1.04 19.53 -15.73
CA LEU A 332 -1.35 20.97 -15.64
C LEU A 332 -0.99 21.75 -16.92
N THR A 333 -0.09 21.24 -17.77
CA THR A 333 0.38 21.95 -18.97
C THR A 333 -0.22 21.43 -20.28
N ALA A 334 -0.51 20.13 -20.35
CA ALA A 334 -0.91 19.48 -21.60
C ALA A 334 -2.38 19.08 -21.62
N LEU A 335 -3.05 18.95 -20.47
CA LEU A 335 -4.44 18.53 -20.43
C LEU A 335 -5.40 19.72 -20.41
N PRO A 336 -6.59 19.61 -21.05
CA PRO A 336 -7.62 20.61 -20.95
C PRO A 336 -8.09 20.85 -19.51
N ALA A 337 -8.46 22.10 -19.19
CA ALA A 337 -9.06 22.42 -17.90
C ALA A 337 -10.30 21.56 -17.63
N GLY A 338 -10.50 21.15 -16.40
CA GLY A 338 -11.52 20.18 -15.97
C GLY A 338 -11.01 18.75 -16.05
N ILE A 339 -10.45 18.29 -17.17
CA ILE A 339 -9.77 16.98 -17.29
C ILE A 339 -8.52 16.97 -16.39
N ALA A 340 -7.73 18.04 -16.42
CA ALA A 340 -6.60 18.19 -15.51
C ALA A 340 -7.03 18.08 -14.04
N GLY A 341 -8.14 18.74 -13.67
CA GLY A 341 -8.72 18.62 -12.32
C GLY A 341 -9.14 17.21 -11.96
N LEU A 342 -9.74 16.45 -12.90
CA LEU A 342 -10.14 15.06 -12.70
C LEU A 342 -8.92 14.14 -12.52
N VAL A 343 -7.85 14.34 -13.29
CA VAL A 343 -6.64 13.52 -13.16
C VAL A 343 -5.86 13.86 -11.87
N ILE A 344 -5.87 15.12 -11.43
CA ILE A 344 -5.37 15.48 -10.10
C ILE A 344 -6.23 14.82 -9.01
N ALA A 345 -7.56 14.79 -9.17
CA ALA A 345 -8.43 14.04 -8.27
C ALA A 345 -8.09 12.54 -8.25
N ALA A 346 -7.67 11.95 -9.38
CA ALA A 346 -7.21 10.56 -9.43
C ALA A 346 -5.94 10.30 -8.59
N ILE A 347 -4.98 11.22 -8.60
CA ILE A 347 -3.80 11.15 -7.73
C ILE A 347 -4.21 11.22 -6.25
N LEU A 348 -5.13 12.13 -5.92
CA LEU A 348 -5.64 12.26 -4.55
C LEU A 348 -6.50 11.05 -4.14
N ALA A 349 -7.27 10.48 -5.06
CA ALA A 349 -8.03 9.25 -4.84
C ALA A 349 -7.12 8.08 -4.42
N ALA A 350 -5.99 7.92 -5.12
CA ALA A 350 -4.98 6.91 -4.78
C ALA A 350 -4.35 7.15 -3.40
N ALA A 351 -4.16 8.39 -2.99
CA ALA A 351 -3.71 8.71 -1.64
C ALA A 351 -4.79 8.38 -0.60
N GLN A 352 -6.02 8.83 -0.84
CA GLN A 352 -7.12 8.73 0.10
C GLN A 352 -7.52 7.27 0.39
N SER A 353 -7.59 6.39 -0.60
CA SER A 353 -7.87 4.96 -0.41
C SER A 353 -6.86 4.29 0.53
N THR A 354 -5.57 4.57 0.32
CA THR A 354 -4.49 4.04 1.17
C THR A 354 -4.55 4.60 2.60
N ILE A 355 -4.82 5.90 2.76
CA ILE A 355 -4.90 6.55 4.07
C ILE A 355 -6.10 6.01 4.86
N ALA A 356 -7.29 5.97 4.25
CA ALA A 356 -8.51 5.52 4.91
C ALA A 356 -8.40 4.06 5.37
N SER A 357 -7.86 3.20 4.53
CA SER A 357 -7.59 1.80 4.85
C SER A 357 -6.61 1.66 6.00
N SER A 358 -5.53 2.45 6.00
CA SER A 358 -4.55 2.48 7.09
C SER A 358 -5.17 2.93 8.41
N LEU A 359 -5.94 4.02 8.41
CA LEU A 359 -6.58 4.55 9.62
C LEU A 359 -7.61 3.59 10.21
N ASN A 360 -8.44 2.97 9.37
CA ASN A 360 -9.43 1.99 9.81
C ASN A 360 -8.74 0.75 10.41
N SER A 361 -7.65 0.29 9.81
CA SER A 361 -6.91 -0.89 10.28
C SER A 361 -6.10 -0.63 11.56
N ILE A 362 -5.48 0.54 11.72
CA ILE A 362 -4.87 0.96 13.00
C ILE A 362 -5.94 0.96 14.10
N SER A 363 -7.11 1.49 13.79
CA SER A 363 -8.23 1.53 14.73
C SER A 363 -8.69 0.13 15.13
N ALA A 364 -8.78 -0.82 14.18
CA ALA A 364 -9.09 -2.21 14.47
C ALA A 364 -8.03 -2.85 15.39
N CYS A 365 -6.75 -2.67 15.09
CA CYS A 365 -5.64 -3.20 15.89
C CYS A 365 -5.69 -2.69 17.34
N ILE A 366 -5.80 -1.39 17.55
CA ILE A 366 -5.80 -0.82 18.91
C ILE A 366 -7.08 -1.20 19.66
N THR A 367 -8.24 -1.17 19.00
CA THR A 367 -9.52 -1.51 19.64
C THR A 367 -9.58 -3.00 19.99
N VAL A 368 -9.25 -3.89 19.05
CA VAL A 368 -9.45 -5.34 19.22
C VAL A 368 -8.26 -6.00 19.91
N ASP A 369 -7.02 -5.68 19.48
CA ASP A 369 -5.83 -6.38 19.98
C ASP A 369 -5.35 -5.85 21.31
N ILE A 370 -5.67 -4.60 21.65
CA ILE A 370 -5.23 -3.99 22.91
C ILE A 370 -6.42 -3.82 23.84
N LYS A 371 -7.41 -2.96 23.47
CA LYS A 371 -8.51 -2.62 24.41
C LYS A 371 -9.39 -3.84 24.71
N GLN A 372 -9.97 -4.48 23.71
CA GLN A 372 -10.88 -5.60 23.97
C GLN A 372 -10.15 -6.80 24.55
N ARG A 373 -8.90 -7.04 24.17
CA ARG A 373 -8.10 -8.16 24.65
C ARG A 373 -7.75 -8.05 26.13
N PHE A 374 -7.38 -6.87 26.63
CA PHE A 374 -6.91 -6.69 28.00
C PHE A 374 -7.97 -6.12 28.94
N PHE A 375 -8.93 -5.35 28.43
CA PHE A 375 -9.96 -4.67 29.21
C PHE A 375 -11.37 -5.20 28.95
N GLY A 376 -11.51 -6.17 28.04
CA GLY A 376 -12.79 -6.76 27.66
C GLY A 376 -13.65 -5.88 26.74
N LEU A 377 -14.79 -6.41 26.33
CA LEU A 377 -15.81 -5.68 25.60
C LEU A 377 -16.46 -4.61 26.51
N SER A 378 -16.79 -3.47 25.94
CA SER A 378 -17.58 -2.46 26.65
C SER A 378 -18.99 -2.95 26.88
N LYS A 379 -19.67 -2.46 27.93
CA LYS A 379 -21.07 -2.80 28.23
C LYS A 379 -22.02 -2.40 27.09
N ASP A 380 -21.68 -1.31 26.38
CA ASP A 380 -22.38 -0.87 25.19
C ASP A 380 -21.40 -0.94 24.00
N ALA A 381 -21.73 -1.67 22.96
CA ALA A 381 -20.95 -1.83 21.74
C ALA A 381 -20.61 -0.48 21.08
N LYS A 382 -21.49 0.52 21.23
CA LYS A 382 -21.26 1.88 20.71
C LYS A 382 -20.04 2.57 21.34
N GLN A 383 -19.66 2.22 22.58
CA GLN A 383 -18.47 2.77 23.22
C GLN A 383 -17.19 2.27 22.53
N ASP A 384 -17.14 1.01 22.11
CA ASP A 384 -16.00 0.46 21.39
C ASP A 384 -15.91 1.07 19.97
N VAL A 385 -17.05 1.31 19.31
CA VAL A 385 -17.09 2.04 18.04
C VAL A 385 -16.64 3.50 18.21
N LEU A 386 -17.07 4.16 19.29
CA LEU A 386 -16.60 5.54 19.58
C LEU A 386 -15.09 5.57 19.80
N LEU A 387 -14.55 4.62 20.57
CA LEU A 387 -13.11 4.49 20.74
C LEU A 387 -12.40 4.28 19.40
N ALA A 388 -12.92 3.39 18.55
CA ALA A 388 -12.38 3.16 17.21
C ALA A 388 -12.33 4.45 16.39
N ARG A 389 -13.38 5.26 16.43
CA ARG A 389 -13.45 6.57 15.77
C ARG A 389 -12.45 7.57 16.33
N VAL A 390 -12.26 7.61 17.66
CA VAL A 390 -11.24 8.47 18.29
C VAL A 390 -9.83 8.06 17.84
N ILE A 391 -9.56 6.76 17.76
CA ILE A 391 -8.26 6.26 17.28
C ILE A 391 -7.99 6.69 15.84
N ILE A 392 -9.01 6.66 14.96
CA ILE A 392 -8.90 7.16 13.57
C ILE A 392 -8.48 8.63 13.57
N ILE A 393 -9.11 9.47 14.41
CA ILE A 393 -8.74 10.89 14.51
C ILE A 393 -7.30 11.03 14.97
N VAL A 394 -6.92 10.37 16.06
CA VAL A 394 -5.57 10.47 16.63
C VAL A 394 -4.52 10.02 15.63
N ALA A 395 -4.70 8.84 15.01
CA ALA A 395 -3.76 8.30 14.02
C ALA A 395 -3.66 9.20 12.78
N GLY A 396 -4.80 9.72 12.29
CA GLY A 396 -4.84 10.62 11.13
C GLY A 396 -4.19 11.97 11.41
N VAL A 397 -4.41 12.54 12.60
CA VAL A 397 -3.75 13.78 13.03
C VAL A 397 -2.24 13.57 13.15
N LEU A 398 -1.79 12.48 13.79
CA LEU A 398 -0.36 12.14 13.89
C LEU A 398 0.28 11.99 12.51
N GLY A 399 -0.36 11.25 11.58
CA GLY A 399 0.11 11.11 10.22
C GLY A 399 0.17 12.43 9.46
N THR A 400 -0.85 13.30 9.63
CA THR A 400 -0.89 14.63 8.99
C THR A 400 0.19 15.56 9.56
N ILE A 401 0.41 15.57 10.88
CA ILE A 401 1.49 16.34 11.51
C ILE A 401 2.86 15.88 10.99
N ALA A 402 3.08 14.58 10.88
CA ALA A 402 4.31 14.03 10.32
C ALA A 402 4.49 14.41 8.84
N ALA A 403 3.40 14.43 8.04
CA ALA A 403 3.44 14.91 6.66
C ALA A 403 3.78 16.42 6.57
N LEU A 404 3.18 17.24 7.42
CA LEU A 404 3.50 18.69 7.51
C LEU A 404 4.96 18.93 7.93
N TYR A 405 5.50 18.09 8.82
CA TYR A 405 6.92 18.12 9.16
C TYR A 405 7.79 17.79 7.94
N PHE A 406 7.43 16.79 7.14
CA PHE A 406 8.15 16.49 5.89
C PHE A 406 8.07 17.63 4.88
N VAL A 407 6.93 18.31 4.75
CA VAL A 407 6.78 19.52 3.93
C VAL A 407 7.73 20.62 4.40
N ASN A 408 7.78 20.87 5.71
CA ASN A 408 8.63 21.90 6.29
C ASN A 408 10.13 21.63 6.13
N THR A 409 10.53 20.37 6.26
CA THR A 409 11.95 19.94 6.14
C THR A 409 12.37 19.65 4.70
N ASN A 410 11.45 19.73 3.74
CA ASN A 410 11.68 19.38 2.32
C ASN A 410 12.37 18.02 2.16
N GLN A 411 11.76 16.98 2.75
CA GLN A 411 12.33 15.62 2.78
C GLN A 411 12.51 15.05 1.36
N LYS A 412 13.77 14.87 0.93
CA LYS A 412 14.08 14.45 -0.45
C LYS A 412 14.06 12.93 -0.66
N GLU A 413 14.40 12.14 0.36
CA GLU A 413 14.58 10.69 0.26
C GLU A 413 13.36 9.91 0.81
N THR A 414 12.15 10.38 0.51
CA THR A 414 10.92 9.83 1.10
C THR A 414 10.66 8.39 0.65
N TRP A 415 11.03 8.04 -0.58
CA TRP A 415 10.90 6.67 -1.09
C TRP A 415 11.82 5.69 -0.35
N ASP A 416 13.07 6.09 -0.14
CA ASP A 416 14.05 5.25 0.58
C ASP A 416 13.65 5.10 2.04
N LEU A 417 13.13 6.18 2.64
CA LEU A 417 12.55 6.14 3.98
C LEU A 417 11.36 5.17 4.07
N PHE A 418 10.46 5.17 3.08
CA PHE A 418 9.36 4.21 3.02
C PHE A 418 9.85 2.76 2.92
N LEU A 419 10.81 2.48 2.03
CA LEU A 419 11.39 1.15 1.90
C LEU A 419 12.12 0.71 3.18
N LYS A 420 12.77 1.64 3.87
CA LYS A 420 13.40 1.40 5.17
C LYS A 420 12.36 0.97 6.22
N TYR A 421 11.25 1.68 6.33
CA TYR A 421 10.21 1.35 7.30
C TYR A 421 9.47 0.05 6.98
N ILE A 422 9.16 -0.23 5.72
CA ILE A 422 8.51 -1.49 5.35
C ILE A 422 9.40 -2.70 5.66
N GLY A 423 10.69 -2.59 5.35
CA GLY A 423 11.66 -3.66 5.63
C GLY A 423 11.91 -3.89 7.11
N LEU A 424 11.91 -2.81 7.91
CA LEU A 424 12.20 -2.88 9.35
C LEU A 424 10.98 -3.33 10.18
N LEU A 425 9.79 -2.83 9.87
CA LEU A 425 8.59 -3.01 10.69
C LEU A 425 7.58 -3.98 10.07
N GLY A 426 7.45 -3.98 8.74
CA GLY A 426 6.41 -4.73 8.04
C GLY A 426 6.85 -6.15 7.66
N VAL A 427 7.93 -6.29 6.92
CA VAL A 427 8.35 -7.58 6.33
C VAL A 427 8.70 -8.66 7.37
N PRO A 428 9.33 -8.35 8.53
CA PRO A 428 9.56 -9.34 9.59
C PRO A 428 8.27 -9.97 10.10
N LEU A 429 7.16 -9.23 10.14
CA LEU A 429 5.86 -9.77 10.53
C LEU A 429 5.39 -10.88 9.58
N ALA A 430 5.58 -10.72 8.27
CA ALA A 430 5.24 -11.78 7.32
C ALA A 430 6.08 -13.05 7.55
N GLY A 431 7.36 -12.90 7.87
CA GLY A 431 8.21 -14.01 8.30
C GLY A 431 7.68 -14.70 9.56
N THR A 432 7.13 -13.94 10.50
CA THR A 432 6.51 -14.47 11.72
C THR A 432 5.21 -15.22 11.44
N PHE A 433 4.35 -14.72 10.52
CA PHE A 433 3.18 -15.47 10.06
C PHE A 433 3.58 -16.77 9.37
N ALA A 434 4.59 -16.73 8.49
CA ALA A 434 5.12 -17.93 7.85
C ALA A 434 5.69 -18.92 8.88
N LEU A 435 6.44 -18.44 9.88
CA LEU A 435 6.91 -19.24 11.00
C LEU A 435 5.75 -19.96 11.71
N GLY A 436 4.65 -19.26 11.96
CA GLY A 436 3.47 -19.83 12.62
C GLY A 436 2.79 -20.90 11.78
N ILE A 437 2.56 -20.62 10.50
CA ILE A 437 1.80 -21.49 9.59
C ILE A 437 2.61 -22.72 9.16
N PHE A 438 3.88 -22.55 8.81
CA PHE A 438 4.69 -23.60 8.18
C PHE A 438 5.49 -24.47 9.16
N THR A 439 5.52 -24.15 10.46
CA THR A 439 6.32 -24.93 11.44
C THR A 439 5.48 -25.44 12.60
N LYS A 440 5.84 -26.64 13.10
CA LYS A 440 5.24 -27.24 14.32
C LYS A 440 5.95 -26.76 15.60
N ARG A 441 7.26 -26.57 15.52
CA ARG A 441 8.13 -26.33 16.69
C ARG A 441 8.13 -24.89 17.20
N ALA A 442 7.84 -23.93 16.33
CA ALA A 442 7.90 -22.53 16.68
C ALA A 442 7.03 -22.19 17.90
N ASN A 443 7.53 -21.31 18.75
CA ASN A 443 6.87 -20.81 19.96
C ASN A 443 6.97 -19.28 20.06
N GLY A 444 6.24 -18.69 21.02
CA GLY A 444 6.14 -17.24 21.16
C GLY A 444 7.48 -16.54 21.47
N ALA A 445 8.35 -17.15 22.28
CA ALA A 445 9.66 -16.57 22.58
C ALA A 445 10.55 -16.55 21.33
N GLY A 446 10.56 -17.68 20.57
CA GLY A 446 11.27 -17.75 19.29
C GLY A 446 10.75 -16.74 18.28
N ALA A 447 9.43 -16.56 18.17
CA ALA A 447 8.81 -15.58 17.28
C ALA A 447 9.24 -14.14 17.60
N LEU A 448 9.24 -13.73 18.88
CA LEU A 448 9.68 -12.41 19.32
C LEU A 448 11.18 -12.18 19.08
N LEU A 449 12.02 -13.18 19.38
CA LEU A 449 13.46 -13.09 19.10
C LEU A 449 13.74 -13.04 17.60
N GLY A 450 13.00 -13.80 16.79
CA GLY A 450 13.07 -13.74 15.33
C GLY A 450 12.75 -12.36 14.78
N LEU A 451 11.69 -11.70 15.30
CA LEU A 451 11.34 -10.32 14.95
C LEU A 451 12.47 -9.34 15.33
N LEU A 452 13.02 -9.47 16.53
CA LEU A 452 14.10 -8.61 17.01
C LEU A 452 15.35 -8.77 16.12
N VAL A 453 15.78 -10.00 15.86
CA VAL A 453 16.95 -10.29 15.02
C VAL A 453 16.73 -9.76 13.60
N ALA A 454 15.53 -9.97 13.02
CA ALA A 454 15.20 -9.44 11.71
C ALA A 454 15.32 -7.91 11.68
N GLY A 455 14.82 -7.21 12.71
CA GLY A 455 14.95 -5.77 12.85
C GLY A 455 16.42 -5.33 12.88
N VAL A 456 17.26 -5.99 13.67
CA VAL A 456 18.71 -5.69 13.75
C VAL A 456 19.42 -5.98 12.42
N VAL A 457 19.14 -7.12 11.78
CA VAL A 457 19.71 -7.47 10.47
C VAL A 457 19.32 -6.44 9.41
N CYS A 458 18.06 -6.04 9.40
CA CYS A 458 17.57 -5.02 8.48
C CYS A 458 18.24 -3.67 8.68
N TRP A 459 18.32 -3.22 9.93
CA TRP A 459 19.01 -1.97 10.27
C TRP A 459 20.48 -2.01 9.84
N TYR A 460 21.19 -3.11 10.15
CA TYR A 460 22.60 -3.28 9.78
C TYR A 460 22.80 -3.25 8.26
N ILE A 461 21.99 -4.01 7.50
CA ILE A 461 22.11 -4.06 6.04
C ILE A 461 21.87 -2.68 5.42
N GLN A 462 20.88 -1.92 5.94
CA GLN A 462 20.54 -0.61 5.40
C GLN A 462 21.59 0.47 5.66
N ASP A 463 22.05 0.54 6.89
CA ASP A 463 22.89 1.67 7.32
C ASP A 463 24.38 1.41 7.13
N TYR A 464 24.82 0.14 7.13
CA TYR A 464 26.24 -0.24 7.10
C TYR A 464 26.68 -1.01 5.85
N THR A 465 25.76 -1.33 4.93
CA THR A 465 26.14 -2.01 3.68
C THR A 465 25.68 -1.24 2.44
N THR A 466 26.31 -1.54 1.30
CA THR A 466 25.92 -0.95 0.00
C THR A 466 24.79 -1.71 -0.67
N TYR A 467 24.43 -2.91 -0.19
CA TYR A 467 23.45 -3.78 -0.82
C TYR A 467 22.06 -3.14 -0.92
N ALA A 468 21.59 -2.49 0.15
CA ALA A 468 20.29 -1.84 0.18
C ALA A 468 20.19 -0.69 -0.84
N LYS A 469 21.28 0.02 -1.11
CA LYS A 469 21.35 1.11 -2.10
C LYS A 469 21.37 0.58 -3.54
N GLN A 470 21.97 -0.60 -3.75
CA GLN A 470 22.14 -1.20 -5.07
C GLN A 470 20.88 -1.99 -5.49
N SER A 471 20.25 -2.70 -4.55
CA SER A 471 19.04 -3.49 -4.81
C SER A 471 18.12 -3.53 -3.59
N PRO A 472 17.22 -2.55 -3.42
CA PRO A 472 16.30 -2.49 -2.28
C PRO A 472 15.34 -3.69 -2.21
N PHE A 473 15.15 -4.42 -3.30
CA PHE A 473 14.26 -5.59 -3.35
C PHE A 473 14.83 -6.81 -2.61
N ILE A 474 16.14 -7.03 -2.65
CA ILE A 474 16.81 -8.14 -1.92
C ILE A 474 16.61 -8.02 -0.42
N PHE A 475 16.55 -6.81 0.07
CA PHE A 475 16.41 -6.46 1.46
C PHE A 475 15.15 -7.08 2.09
N SER A 476 14.02 -7.08 1.38
CA SER A 476 12.77 -7.70 1.85
C SER A 476 12.92 -9.21 2.03
N GLY A 477 13.67 -9.88 1.15
CA GLY A 477 13.98 -11.30 1.29
C GLY A 477 14.80 -11.60 2.55
N PHE A 478 15.85 -10.81 2.80
CA PHE A 478 16.67 -10.97 4.02
C PHE A 478 15.85 -10.72 5.29
N SER A 479 15.00 -9.71 5.30
CA SER A 479 14.14 -9.38 6.43
C SER A 479 13.17 -10.53 6.76
N PHE A 480 12.45 -11.02 5.75
CA PHE A 480 11.52 -12.13 5.90
C PHE A 480 12.21 -13.40 6.39
N LEU A 481 13.30 -13.80 5.71
CA LEU A 481 14.05 -15.01 6.02
C LEU A 481 14.71 -14.93 7.41
N SER A 482 15.19 -13.77 7.81
CA SER A 482 15.76 -13.58 9.15
C SER A 482 14.71 -13.83 10.23
N ALA A 483 13.50 -13.26 10.11
CA ALA A 483 12.43 -13.52 11.07
C ALA A 483 12.04 -15.00 11.12
N LEU A 484 11.92 -15.66 9.96
CA LEU A 484 11.56 -17.07 9.86
C LEU A 484 12.65 -17.98 10.44
N VAL A 485 13.90 -17.85 9.97
CA VAL A 485 15.00 -18.75 10.31
C VAL A 485 15.42 -18.58 11.77
N PHE A 486 15.70 -17.34 12.19
CA PHE A 486 16.08 -17.09 13.58
C PHE A 486 14.94 -17.36 14.55
N GLY A 487 13.68 -17.05 14.17
CA GLY A 487 12.51 -17.41 14.95
C GLY A 487 12.38 -18.93 15.16
N TYR A 488 12.67 -19.72 14.11
CA TYR A 488 12.67 -21.17 14.19
C TYR A 488 13.81 -21.69 15.07
N ILE A 489 15.05 -21.23 14.85
CA ILE A 489 16.23 -21.63 15.64
C ILE A 489 16.05 -21.27 17.12
N CYS A 490 15.63 -20.05 17.43
CA CYS A 490 15.40 -19.60 18.81
C CYS A 490 14.31 -20.43 19.49
N SER A 491 13.35 -20.95 18.76
CA SER A 491 12.28 -21.79 19.32
C SER A 491 12.78 -23.13 19.91
N PHE A 492 13.99 -23.59 19.56
CA PHE A 492 14.57 -24.79 20.17
C PHE A 492 15.01 -24.59 21.63
N PHE A 493 15.29 -23.35 22.03
CA PHE A 493 15.73 -23.02 23.38
C PHE A 493 14.58 -22.85 24.38
N PHE A 494 13.33 -22.81 23.91
CA PHE A 494 12.16 -22.61 24.72
C PHE A 494 11.13 -23.72 24.51
N LYS A 495 10.43 -24.11 25.56
CA LYS A 495 9.35 -25.11 25.47
C LYS A 495 8.07 -24.44 24.95
N SER A 496 7.36 -25.09 24.06
CA SER A 496 6.01 -24.70 23.65
C SER A 496 5.00 -25.54 24.43
N THR A 497 4.05 -24.87 25.05
CA THR A 497 2.91 -25.50 25.74
C THR A 497 1.59 -25.26 25.01
N LYS A 498 1.62 -24.53 23.89
CA LYS A 498 0.41 -24.12 23.13
C LYS A 498 -0.09 -25.28 22.26
N ASN A 499 -1.39 -25.50 22.28
CA ASN A 499 -2.06 -26.36 21.32
C ASN A 499 -2.03 -25.73 19.93
N ILE A 500 -1.53 -26.42 18.93
CA ILE A 500 -1.39 -25.96 17.54
C ILE A 500 -2.38 -26.63 16.59
N THR A 501 -3.34 -27.40 17.12
CA THR A 501 -4.33 -28.14 16.34
C THR A 501 -5.15 -27.17 15.47
N GLY A 502 -5.17 -27.41 14.17
CA GLY A 502 -5.87 -26.57 13.21
C GLY A 502 -5.20 -25.22 12.88
N LEU A 503 -4.01 -24.91 13.43
CA LEU A 503 -3.33 -23.63 13.27
C LEU A 503 -2.08 -23.68 12.37
N THR A 504 -1.70 -24.86 11.89
CA THR A 504 -0.54 -25.05 11.00
C THR A 504 -0.92 -25.87 9.78
N ILE A 505 -0.14 -25.80 8.71
CA ILE A 505 -0.35 -26.64 7.51
C ILE A 505 -0.32 -28.14 7.83
N HIS A 506 0.37 -28.54 8.90
CA HIS A 506 0.49 -29.91 9.34
C HIS A 506 -0.71 -30.43 10.14
N THR A 507 -1.58 -29.51 10.57
CA THR A 507 -2.79 -29.80 11.38
C THR A 507 -4.03 -29.12 10.80
N LYS A 508 -3.98 -28.62 9.56
CA LYS A 508 -5.02 -27.80 8.94
C LYS A 508 -6.38 -28.50 8.84
N ASP A 509 -6.37 -29.83 8.66
CA ASP A 509 -7.58 -30.64 8.50
C ASP A 509 -8.21 -31.02 9.86
N GLN A 510 -7.56 -30.70 10.96
CA GLN A 510 -8.09 -30.90 12.31
C GLN A 510 -8.97 -29.71 12.72
N GLU A 511 -10.03 -30.00 13.48
CA GLU A 511 -10.89 -28.96 14.01
C GLU A 511 -10.13 -28.11 15.04
N TYR A 512 -10.19 -26.79 14.88
CA TYR A 512 -9.59 -25.89 15.85
C TYR A 512 -10.49 -25.81 17.09
N VAL A 513 -9.91 -26.15 18.24
CA VAL A 513 -10.55 -25.97 19.55
C VAL A 513 -9.81 -24.86 20.27
N LYS A 514 -10.51 -23.75 20.54
CA LYS A 514 -9.94 -22.62 21.28
C LYS A 514 -9.63 -23.09 22.72
N ASP A 515 -8.40 -22.87 23.15
CA ASP A 515 -8.02 -23.12 24.56
C ASP A 515 -8.92 -22.24 25.45
N VAL A 516 -9.87 -22.83 26.15
CA VAL A 516 -10.68 -22.16 27.16
C VAL A 516 -9.75 -21.90 28.36
N LYS A 517 -9.36 -20.63 28.54
CA LYS A 517 -8.65 -20.19 29.75
C LYS A 517 -9.61 -19.70 30.79
#